data_735a0ef80ef77658d18c33164809eba0
#
_entry.id   735a0ef80ef77658d18c33164809eba0
#
_cell.length_a   1.000
_cell.length_b   1.000
_cell.length_c   1.000
_cell.angle_alpha   90.00
_cell.angle_beta   90.00
_cell.angle_gamma   90.00
#
_symmetry.space_group_name_H-M   'P 1'
#
loop_
_entity.id
_entity.type
_entity.pdbx_description
1 polymer ?
#
loop_
_entity_poly.entity_id
_entity_poly.type
_entity_poly.pdbx_seq_one_letter_code
_entity_poly.pdbx_strand_id
1 'polypeptide(L)'
;SENRGSTSITDDDLFLRMDVSRNTLYVGESLTATLKVYARVNLVDVQGKKIPPFDGFLTEDVKIPQIHLEREEYNGKIYDRVGVLQKTILFPQHAGTLTIEPYELFANGWGVVVVVSLMTFSGIPVMSGYSARANP
;
A
#
# COMPACT_ATOMS: atom_id res chain seq x y z
N SER A 1 3.88 26.89 -24.06
CA SER A 1 3.98 26.43 -24.13
C SER A 1 4.24 25.32 -23.94
N GLU A 2 4.47 24.99 -24.26
CA GLU A 2 4.66 24.04 -24.20
C GLU A 2 5.10 23.51 -23.23
N ASN A 3 5.33 23.88 -22.67
CA ASN A 3 5.65 23.38 -21.61
C ASN A 3 4.69 22.63 -20.99
N ARG A 4 3.78 22.16 -21.59
CA ARG A 4 2.85 21.34 -21.08
C ARG A 4 3.41 20.13 -20.52
N GLY A 5 4.48 19.63 -21.05
CA GLY A 5 5.13 18.49 -20.51
C GLY A 5 5.56 18.67 -19.10
N SER A 6 5.77 19.90 -18.70
CA SER A 6 6.22 20.17 -17.35
C SER A 6 5.16 19.83 -16.32
N THR A 7 3.93 19.63 -16.73
CA THR A 7 2.88 19.28 -15.78
C THR A 7 2.62 17.80 -15.73
N SER A 8 3.39 17.01 -16.46
CA SER A 8 3.22 15.57 -16.45
C SER A 8 3.60 15.02 -15.09
N ILE A 9 2.81 14.10 -14.59
CA ILE A 9 3.07 13.45 -13.32
C ILE A 9 3.57 12.05 -13.63
N THR A 10 4.76 11.73 -13.17
CA THR A 10 5.36 10.42 -13.42
C THR A 10 5.16 9.52 -12.22
N ASP A 11 5.50 8.25 -12.41
CA ASP A 11 5.41 7.31 -11.31
C ASP A 11 6.33 7.67 -10.16
N ASP A 12 7.39 8.41 -10.43
CA ASP A 12 8.26 8.87 -9.37
C ASP A 12 7.66 9.99 -8.55
N ASP A 13 6.69 10.69 -9.11
CA ASP A 13 6.08 11.82 -8.43
C ASP A 13 4.89 11.43 -7.59
N LEU A 14 4.27 10.31 -7.91
CA LEU A 14 3.04 9.92 -7.26
C LEU A 14 2.85 8.42 -7.41
N PHE A 15 2.83 7.71 -6.30
CA PHE A 15 2.66 6.25 -6.36
C PHE A 15 2.08 5.73 -5.05
N LEU A 16 1.62 4.50 -5.10
CA LEU A 16 1.14 3.77 -3.94
C LEU A 16 2.17 2.76 -3.51
N ARG A 17 2.19 2.49 -2.22
CA ARG A 17 3.06 1.48 -1.68
C ARG A 17 2.34 0.73 -0.57
N MET A 18 2.50 -0.58 -0.55
CA MET A 18 1.94 -1.40 0.50
C MET A 18 3.06 -1.77 1.46
N ASP A 19 2.92 -1.33 2.69
CA ASP A 19 3.92 -1.58 3.70
C ASP A 19 3.38 -2.67 4.62
N VAL A 20 4.19 -3.69 4.88
CA VAL A 20 3.74 -4.80 5.70
C VAL A 20 4.63 -4.93 6.92
N SER A 21 4.04 -5.35 8.01
CA SER A 21 4.73 -5.37 9.29
C SER A 21 5.66 -6.58 9.46
N ARG A 22 5.58 -7.55 8.57
CA ARG A 22 6.43 -8.74 8.64
C ARG A 22 6.80 -9.20 7.26
N ASN A 23 7.97 -9.82 7.14
CA ASN A 23 8.41 -10.38 5.88
C ASN A 23 7.99 -11.84 5.73
N THR A 24 7.62 -12.47 6.81
CA THR A 24 7.23 -13.88 6.84
C THR A 24 6.11 -14.02 7.84
N LEU A 25 5.21 -14.94 7.60
CA LEU A 25 4.05 -15.09 8.43
C LEU A 25 3.75 -16.57 8.62
N TYR A 26 3.25 -16.94 9.79
CA TYR A 26 2.79 -18.31 10.04
C TYR A 26 1.28 -18.29 10.17
N VAL A 27 0.67 -19.41 9.79
CA VAL A 27 -0.76 -19.56 10.04
C VAL A 27 -0.98 -19.43 11.55
N GLY A 28 -1.93 -18.61 11.93
CA GLY A 28 -2.19 -18.31 13.34
C GLY A 28 -1.62 -16.98 13.78
N GLU A 29 -0.77 -16.39 12.97
CA GLU A 29 -0.26 -15.05 13.24
C GLU A 29 -1.01 -14.05 12.38
N SER A 30 -0.73 -12.78 12.59
CA SER A 30 -1.30 -11.75 11.75
C SER A 30 -0.22 -10.78 11.32
N LEU A 31 -0.49 -10.03 10.28
CA LEU A 31 0.36 -8.91 9.92
C LEU A 31 -0.52 -7.71 9.59
N THR A 32 0.08 -6.55 9.63
CA THR A 32 -0.62 -5.33 9.27
C THR A 32 -0.12 -4.87 7.91
N ALA A 33 -1.05 -4.65 7.00
CA ALA A 33 -0.75 -4.12 5.68
C ALA A 33 -1.23 -2.69 5.63
N THR A 34 -0.34 -1.77 5.30
CA THR A 34 -0.63 -0.35 5.29
C THR A 34 -0.46 0.18 3.87
N LEU A 35 -1.54 0.69 3.31
CA LEU A 35 -1.50 1.28 1.98
C LEU A 35 -1.20 2.75 2.12
N LYS A 36 -0.11 3.19 1.50
CA LYS A 36 0.34 4.57 1.59
C LYS A 36 0.42 5.19 0.21
N VAL A 37 0.09 6.45 0.13
CA VAL A 37 0.32 7.23 -1.07
C VAL A 37 1.54 8.11 -0.84
N TYR A 38 2.40 8.16 -1.83
CA TYR A 38 3.59 9.00 -1.81
C TYR A 38 3.45 10.03 -2.92
N ALA A 39 3.54 11.29 -2.57
CA ALA A 39 3.35 12.35 -3.55
C ALA A 39 4.35 13.46 -3.39
N ARG A 40 4.89 13.89 -4.51
CA ARG A 40 5.70 15.09 -4.60
C ARG A 40 4.89 16.24 -5.17
N VAL A 41 3.64 15.94 -5.56
CA VAL A 41 2.75 16.94 -6.14
C VAL A 41 1.70 17.29 -5.12
N ASN A 42 1.06 18.42 -5.34
CA ASN A 42 0.03 18.88 -4.43
C ASN A 42 -1.25 18.13 -4.74
N LEU A 43 -1.58 17.19 -3.88
CA LEU A 43 -2.80 16.42 -4.06
C LEU A 43 -3.99 17.18 -3.53
N VAL A 44 -5.00 17.33 -4.36
CA VAL A 44 -6.23 17.97 -3.95
C VAL A 44 -7.18 16.94 -3.40
N ASP A 45 -7.23 15.78 -4.02
CA ASP A 45 -8.20 14.78 -3.66
C ASP A 45 -7.68 13.42 -4.06
N VAL A 46 -7.95 12.42 -3.23
CA VAL A 46 -7.59 11.05 -3.52
C VAL A 46 -8.85 10.23 -3.40
N GLN A 47 -9.28 9.63 -4.52
CA GLN A 47 -10.50 8.85 -4.52
C GLN A 47 -10.15 7.40 -4.64
N GLY A 48 -10.02 6.77 -3.52
CA GLY A 48 -9.76 5.36 -3.49
C GLY A 48 -11.03 4.65 -3.75
N LYS A 49 -11.00 3.74 -4.66
CA LYS A 49 -12.18 3.04 -4.94
C LYS A 49 -12.23 1.88 -4.02
N LYS A 50 -11.87 0.76 -4.40
CA LYS A 50 -11.92 -0.36 -3.52
C LYS A 50 -10.57 -0.99 -3.43
N ILE A 51 -10.28 -1.50 -2.26
CA ILE A 51 -9.05 -2.22 -2.04
C ILE A 51 -9.25 -3.63 -2.55
N PRO A 52 -8.28 -4.19 -3.27
CA PRO A 52 -8.43 -5.55 -3.76
C PRO A 52 -8.55 -6.51 -2.60
N PRO A 53 -9.30 -7.56 -2.78
CA PRO A 53 -9.44 -8.54 -1.73
C PRO A 53 -8.11 -9.24 -1.47
N PHE A 54 -7.95 -9.69 -0.23
CA PHE A 54 -6.79 -10.48 0.14
C PHE A 54 -7.26 -11.92 0.22
N ASP A 55 -7.17 -12.61 -0.91
CA ASP A 55 -7.67 -13.97 -1.00
C ASP A 55 -6.93 -14.90 -0.05
N GLY A 56 -7.67 -15.74 0.66
CA GLY A 56 -7.07 -16.67 1.59
C GLY A 56 -6.80 -16.08 2.96
N PHE A 57 -7.29 -14.88 3.21
CA PHE A 57 -7.07 -14.20 4.48
C PHE A 57 -8.38 -13.68 5.04
N LEU A 58 -8.51 -13.75 6.33
CA LEU A 58 -9.50 -12.94 7.01
C LEU A 58 -8.89 -11.58 7.25
N THR A 59 -9.69 -10.55 7.13
CA THR A 59 -9.18 -9.18 7.22
C THR A 59 -9.95 -8.41 8.27
N GLU A 60 -9.26 -7.47 8.88
CA GLU A 60 -9.86 -6.56 9.82
C GLU A 60 -9.33 -5.17 9.51
N ASP A 61 -10.21 -4.26 9.13
CA ASP A 61 -9.80 -2.90 8.79
C ASP A 61 -9.57 -2.10 10.06
N VAL A 62 -8.47 -1.36 10.07
CA VAL A 62 -8.18 -0.43 11.15
C VAL A 62 -8.69 0.93 10.72
N LYS A 63 -9.53 1.52 11.54
CA LYS A 63 -10.14 2.78 11.19
C LYS A 63 -9.11 3.90 11.16
N ILE A 64 -9.17 4.68 10.10
CA ILE A 64 -8.33 5.86 9.95
C ILE A 64 -9.27 7.05 9.92
N PRO A 65 -9.38 7.79 11.02
CA PRO A 65 -10.38 8.87 11.08
C PRO A 65 -10.09 9.96 10.05
N GLN A 66 -8.84 10.16 9.73
CA GLN A 66 -8.49 11.25 8.85
C GLN A 66 -7.11 11.02 8.29
N ILE A 67 -6.91 11.34 7.04
CA ILE A 67 -5.61 11.17 6.39
C ILE A 67 -4.75 12.36 6.74
N HIS A 68 -3.58 12.07 7.31
CA HIS A 68 -2.57 13.08 7.59
C HIS A 68 -1.46 12.93 6.59
N LEU A 69 -1.08 14.02 5.95
CA LEU A 69 0.02 14.01 5.00
C LEU A 69 1.27 14.53 5.66
N GLU A 70 2.34 13.77 5.56
CA GLU A 70 3.60 14.11 6.19
C GLU A 70 4.71 14.01 5.17
N ARG A 71 5.83 14.62 5.49
CA ARG A 71 7.00 14.56 4.65
C ARG A 71 7.80 13.32 5.00
N GLU A 72 8.25 12.61 3.98
CA GLU A 72 8.98 11.37 4.21
C GLU A 72 9.98 11.16 3.08
N GLU A 73 11.11 10.57 3.39
CA GLU A 73 12.09 10.20 2.38
C GLU A 73 11.90 8.74 2.01
N TYR A 74 11.98 8.45 0.72
CA TYR A 74 11.89 7.09 0.24
C TYR A 74 12.80 6.93 -0.98
N ASN A 75 13.71 5.96 -0.90
CA ASN A 75 14.69 5.69 -1.97
C ASN A 75 15.48 6.92 -2.36
N GLY A 76 15.88 7.70 -1.37
CA GLY A 76 16.72 8.86 -1.59
C GLY A 76 15.99 10.09 -2.08
N LYS A 77 14.67 10.03 -2.18
CA LYS A 77 13.90 11.18 -2.63
C LYS A 77 12.96 11.63 -1.52
N ILE A 78 12.71 12.93 -1.48
CA ILE A 78 11.80 13.50 -0.49
C ILE A 78 10.41 13.62 -1.08
N TYR A 79 9.44 13.11 -0.36
CA TYR A 79 8.04 13.23 -0.74
C TYR A 79 7.35 14.09 0.29
N ASP A 80 6.83 15.22 -0.15
CA ASP A 80 6.25 16.18 0.76
C ASP A 80 4.91 15.73 1.32
N ARG A 81 4.24 14.84 0.63
CA ARG A 81 2.92 14.39 1.02
C ARG A 81 2.85 12.89 0.98
N VAL A 82 2.99 12.29 2.15
CA VAL A 82 2.89 10.85 2.30
C VAL A 82 1.77 10.58 3.30
N GLY A 83 0.81 9.79 2.90
CA GLY A 83 -0.33 9.53 3.78
C GLY A 83 -0.74 8.09 3.78
N VAL A 84 -1.29 7.64 4.90
CA VAL A 84 -1.84 6.30 5.05
C VAL A 84 -3.29 6.35 4.59
N LEU A 85 -3.59 5.55 3.57
CA LEU A 85 -4.93 5.50 3.02
C LEU A 85 -5.77 4.40 3.64
N GLN A 86 -5.13 3.28 3.97
CA GLN A 86 -5.83 2.16 4.55
C GLN A 86 -4.87 1.29 5.31
N LYS A 87 -5.35 0.72 6.40
CA LYS A 87 -4.57 -0.20 7.21
C LYS A 87 -5.44 -1.40 7.49
N THR A 88 -4.94 -2.59 7.21
CA THR A 88 -5.70 -3.82 7.32
C THR A 88 -4.87 -4.85 8.05
N ILE A 89 -5.49 -5.54 8.98
CA ILE A 89 -4.85 -6.66 9.65
C ILE A 89 -5.25 -7.92 8.90
N LEU A 90 -4.27 -8.71 8.53
CA LEU A 90 -4.47 -9.92 7.74
C LEU A 90 -4.17 -11.15 8.55
N PHE A 91 -5.11 -12.10 8.54
CA PHE A 91 -4.97 -13.37 9.25
C PHE A 91 -5.00 -14.49 8.21
N PRO A 92 -3.87 -15.15 7.95
CA PRO A 92 -3.84 -16.16 6.90
C PRO A 92 -4.64 -17.39 7.31
N GLN A 93 -5.34 -17.95 6.32
CA GLN A 93 -6.18 -19.13 6.56
C GLN A 93 -5.43 -20.41 6.27
N HIS A 94 -4.40 -20.35 5.46
CA HIS A 94 -3.61 -21.51 5.12
C HIS A 94 -2.25 -21.05 4.59
N ALA A 95 -1.33 -22.01 4.51
CA ALA A 95 0.00 -21.71 4.01
C ALA A 95 -0.04 -21.38 2.53
N GLY A 96 0.99 -20.71 2.08
CA GLY A 96 1.10 -20.32 0.69
C GLY A 96 1.88 -19.02 0.58
N THR A 97 1.56 -18.24 -0.41
CA THR A 97 2.20 -16.93 -0.60
C THR A 97 1.12 -15.87 -0.65
N LEU A 98 1.26 -14.87 0.20
CA LEU A 98 0.38 -13.71 0.14
C LEU A 98 0.77 -12.87 -1.05
N THR A 99 -0.17 -12.64 -1.93
CA THR A 99 0.05 -11.72 -3.04
C THR A 99 -1.05 -10.67 -3.01
N ILE A 100 -0.75 -9.51 -3.52
CA ILE A 100 -1.70 -8.41 -3.57
C ILE A 100 -1.89 -8.06 -5.03
N GLU A 101 -3.15 -8.12 -5.47
CA GLU A 101 -3.47 -7.82 -6.84
C GLU A 101 -3.13 -6.38 -7.16
N PRO A 102 -2.81 -6.09 -8.40
CA PRO A 102 -2.57 -4.71 -8.80
C PRO A 102 -3.74 -3.83 -8.41
N TYR A 103 -3.44 -2.65 -7.94
CA TYR A 103 -4.44 -1.75 -7.41
C TYR A 103 -4.15 -0.34 -7.88
N GLU A 104 -5.22 0.36 -8.22
CA GLU A 104 -5.10 1.73 -8.68
C GLU A 104 -6.12 2.59 -7.99
N LEU A 105 -5.82 3.85 -7.87
CA LEU A 105 -6.79 4.81 -7.42
C LEU A 105 -6.63 6.08 -8.23
N PHE A 106 -7.61 6.94 -8.16
CA PHE A 106 -7.56 8.21 -8.88
C PHE A 106 -7.18 9.31 -7.89
N ALA A 107 -6.28 10.14 -8.32
CA ALA A 107 -5.85 11.27 -7.52
C ALA A 107 -5.91 12.52 -8.38
N ASN A 108 -6.25 13.63 -7.74
CA ASN A 108 -6.33 14.92 -8.42
C ASN A 108 -5.17 15.76 -7.92
N GLY A 109 -4.22 16.04 -8.79
CA GLY A 109 -3.09 16.88 -8.48
C GLY A 109 -2.87 17.88 -9.57
N TRP A 110 -2.65 19.13 -9.21
CA TRP A 110 -2.43 20.20 -10.16
C TRP A 110 -3.61 20.34 -11.13
N GLY A 111 -4.82 20.04 -10.65
CA GLY A 111 -6.00 20.14 -11.50
C GLY A 111 -6.15 19.03 -12.52
N VAL A 112 -5.34 17.99 -12.42
CA VAL A 112 -5.36 16.87 -13.36
C VAL A 112 -5.69 15.60 -12.58
N VAL A 113 -6.59 14.80 -13.11
CA VAL A 113 -6.91 13.51 -12.52
C VAL A 113 -5.93 12.49 -13.08
N VAL A 114 -5.24 11.79 -12.20
CA VAL A 114 -4.26 10.80 -12.61
C VAL A 114 -4.57 9.48 -11.95
N VAL A 115 -4.11 8.42 -12.58
CA VAL A 115 -4.25 7.07 -12.04
C VAL A 115 -2.97 6.75 -11.31
N VAL A 116 -3.10 6.37 -10.06
CA VAL A 116 -1.96 6.06 -9.22
C VAL A 116 -1.92 4.56 -9.02
N SER A 117 -0.82 3.96 -9.37
CA SER A 117 -0.69 2.51 -9.33
C SER A 117 0.09 2.05 -8.11
N LEU A 118 -0.26 0.88 -7.62
CA LEU A 118 0.50 0.24 -6.55
C LEU A 118 1.81 -0.24 -7.13
N MET A 119 2.89 0.06 -6.45
CA MET A 119 4.20 -0.43 -6.87
C MET A 119 4.26 -1.93 -6.68
N THR A 120 5.15 -2.56 -7.42
CA THR A 120 5.31 -3.99 -7.38
C THR A 120 5.46 -4.49 -5.95
N PHE A 121 4.71 -5.50 -5.62
CA PHE A 121 4.74 -6.12 -4.31
C PHE A 121 5.21 -7.55 -4.45
N SER A 122 6.30 -7.88 -3.76
CA SER A 122 6.80 -9.24 -3.73
C SER A 122 5.98 -10.00 -2.72
N GLY A 123 5.57 -11.18 -3.02
CA GLY A 123 4.75 -11.94 -2.10
C GLY A 123 5.41 -12.18 -0.75
N ILE A 124 4.62 -12.52 0.23
CA ILE A 124 5.10 -12.85 1.56
C ILE A 124 4.79 -14.31 1.82
N PRO A 125 5.81 -15.12 2.14
CA PRO A 125 5.54 -16.53 2.43
C PRO A 125 4.75 -16.70 3.71
N VAL A 126 3.75 -17.56 3.65
CA VAL A 126 2.95 -17.93 4.81
C VAL A 126 3.25 -19.39 5.11
N MET A 127 3.75 -19.64 6.28
CA MET A 127 4.24 -20.95 6.67
C MET A 127 3.22 -21.65 7.54
N SER A 128 3.16 -22.96 7.44
CA SER A 128 2.21 -23.71 8.21
C SER A 128 2.81 -24.35 9.46
N GLY A 129 4.05 -24.47 9.56
CA GLY A 129 4.68 -25.34 10.55
C GLY A 129 4.89 -24.81 11.94
N TYR A 130 4.10 -23.83 12.34
CA TYR A 130 4.37 -23.21 13.62
C TYR A 130 4.28 -24.18 14.78
N SER A 131 3.22 -24.94 14.85
CA SER A 131 3.06 -25.86 15.95
C SER A 131 4.11 -26.96 15.92
N ALA A 132 4.47 -27.41 14.75
CA ALA A 132 5.50 -28.40 14.62
C ALA A 132 6.83 -27.88 15.14
N ARG A 133 7.07 -26.62 14.89
CA ARG A 133 8.27 -26.03 15.34
C ARG A 133 8.31 -25.88 16.84
N ALA A 134 7.18 -25.63 17.42
CA ALA A 134 7.13 -25.46 18.86
C ALA A 134 7.37 -26.76 19.59
N ASN A 135 7.29 -27.83 18.88
CA ASN A 135 7.43 -29.11 19.48
C ASN A 135 8.89 -29.51 19.46
N PRO A 136 9.59 -29.50 20.54
CA PRO A 136 11.01 -29.81 20.55
C PRO A 136 11.28 -31.27 20.37
#